data_e9de636704754f924d6549575181452d
#
_entry.id   e9de636704754f924d6549575181452d
#
_cell.length_a   1.000
_cell.length_b   1.000
_cell.length_c   1.000
_cell.angle_alpha   90.00
_cell.angle_beta   90.00
_cell.angle_gamma   90.00
#
_symmetry.space_group_name_H-M   'P 1'
#
loop_
_entity.id
_entity.type
_entity.pdbx_description
1 polymer ?
#
loop_
_entity_poly.entity_id
_entity_poly.type
_entity_poly.pdbx_seq_one_letter_code
_entity_poly.pdbx_strand_id
1 'polypeptide(L)'
;MKLVLKIGGAALDNKELVKKFAAAIPGLCREGHQVIVVHGGGAALSRTLKQLGCETSFINGLRVTDSQTRDVAIMVLAGQLNKQLVASMGAAGQPTIGLCGGDLGMFRASKKLSPDLGFVGEIRSVNTDAIQRLWSAGIVPVVSSLALGFDGEYYNVNADQMA
;
A
#
# COMPACT_ATOMS: atom_id res chain seq x y z
N MET A 1 -14.13 -11.24 -12.80
CA MET A 1 -13.21 -10.19 -13.30
C MET A 1 -12.06 -10.04 -12.31
N LYS A 2 -10.89 -9.51 -12.75
CA LYS A 2 -9.81 -9.07 -11.85
C LYS A 2 -10.04 -7.59 -11.51
N LEU A 3 -10.04 -7.26 -10.23
CA LEU A 3 -10.31 -5.91 -9.74
C LEU A 3 -9.15 -5.41 -8.89
N VAL A 4 -8.62 -4.25 -9.24
CA VAL A 4 -7.69 -3.50 -8.39
C VAL A 4 -8.49 -2.36 -7.75
N LEU A 5 -8.60 -2.39 -6.43
CA LEU A 5 -9.31 -1.37 -5.66
C LEU A 5 -8.31 -0.52 -4.90
N LYS A 6 -8.23 0.77 -5.24
CA LYS A 6 -7.34 1.70 -4.54
C LYS A 6 -8.12 2.49 -3.50
N ILE A 7 -7.63 2.50 -2.26
CA ILE A 7 -8.15 3.34 -1.19
C ILE A 7 -7.16 4.45 -0.85
N GLY A 8 -7.61 5.71 -0.96
CA GLY A 8 -6.78 6.88 -0.72
C GLY A 8 -6.68 7.29 0.74
N GLY A 9 -5.70 8.14 1.06
CA GLY A 9 -5.41 8.55 2.43
C GLY A 9 -6.58 9.20 3.18
N ALA A 10 -7.35 10.07 2.51
CA ALA A 10 -8.51 10.71 3.13
C ALA A 10 -9.61 9.71 3.54
N ALA A 11 -9.81 8.65 2.75
CA ALA A 11 -10.75 7.60 3.09
C ALA A 11 -10.25 6.72 4.25
N LEU A 12 -8.93 6.50 4.32
CA LEU A 12 -8.31 5.74 5.42
C LEU A 12 -8.43 6.43 6.78
N ASP A 13 -8.49 7.75 6.81
CA ASP A 13 -8.68 8.53 8.03
C ASP A 13 -10.14 8.49 8.54
N ASN A 14 -11.08 8.03 7.71
CA ASN A 14 -12.49 7.94 8.07
C ASN A 14 -12.87 6.47 8.37
N LYS A 15 -13.03 6.15 9.65
CA LYS A 15 -13.35 4.80 10.12
C LYS A 15 -14.64 4.23 9.51
N GLU A 16 -15.67 5.07 9.30
CA GLU A 16 -16.93 4.63 8.69
C GLU A 16 -16.79 4.30 7.20
N LEU A 17 -15.98 5.09 6.48
CA LEU A 17 -15.66 4.78 5.08
C LEU A 17 -14.84 3.49 4.97
N VAL A 18 -13.87 3.28 5.85
CA VAL A 18 -13.08 2.04 5.89
C VAL A 18 -13.99 0.83 6.16
N LYS A 19 -14.94 0.93 7.11
CA LYS A 19 -15.90 -0.15 7.39
C LYS A 19 -16.81 -0.44 6.18
N LYS A 20 -17.34 0.60 5.53
CA LYS A 20 -18.17 0.44 4.32
C LYS A 20 -17.38 -0.21 3.19
N PHE A 21 -16.15 0.24 2.97
CA PHE A 21 -15.24 -0.35 1.98
C PHE A 21 -14.99 -1.83 2.29
N ALA A 22 -14.61 -2.15 3.52
CA ALA A 22 -14.34 -3.52 3.94
C ALA A 22 -15.58 -4.44 3.80
N ALA A 23 -16.77 -3.94 4.13
CA ALA A 23 -18.02 -4.69 4.02
C ALA A 23 -18.44 -5.01 2.57
N ALA A 24 -17.98 -4.23 1.58
CA ALA A 24 -18.28 -4.48 0.17
C ALA A 24 -17.44 -5.63 -0.42
N ILE A 25 -16.23 -5.88 0.10
CA ILE A 25 -15.28 -6.83 -0.50
C ILE A 25 -15.80 -8.27 -0.54
N PRO A 26 -16.41 -8.83 0.54
CA PRO A 26 -16.93 -10.19 0.50
C PRO A 26 -18.01 -10.40 -0.58
N GLY A 27 -18.80 -9.35 -0.88
CA GLY A 27 -19.80 -9.39 -1.94
C GLY A 27 -19.13 -9.61 -3.30
N LEU A 28 -18.13 -8.79 -3.64
CA LEU A 28 -17.38 -8.92 -4.87
C LEU A 28 -16.71 -10.29 -5.02
N CYS A 29 -16.15 -10.82 -3.94
CA CYS A 29 -15.52 -12.14 -3.96
C CYS A 29 -16.55 -13.26 -4.19
N ARG A 30 -17.75 -13.17 -3.58
CA ARG A 30 -18.85 -14.15 -3.82
C ARG A 30 -19.38 -14.10 -5.24
N GLU A 31 -19.35 -12.97 -5.90
CA GLU A 31 -19.66 -12.80 -7.34
C GLU A 31 -18.57 -13.35 -8.27
N GLY A 32 -17.51 -13.96 -7.71
CA GLY A 32 -16.42 -14.56 -8.48
C GLY A 32 -15.36 -13.56 -8.94
N HIS A 33 -15.33 -12.36 -8.36
CA HIS A 33 -14.27 -11.38 -8.67
C HIS A 33 -13.00 -11.68 -7.88
N GLN A 34 -11.85 -11.53 -8.55
CA GLN A 34 -10.51 -11.61 -7.95
C GLN A 34 -10.08 -10.19 -7.56
N VAL A 35 -10.05 -9.92 -6.26
CA VAL A 35 -9.82 -8.57 -5.74
C VAL A 35 -8.41 -8.44 -5.17
N ILE A 36 -7.73 -7.35 -5.49
CA ILE A 36 -6.56 -6.85 -4.76
C ILE A 36 -6.83 -5.42 -4.30
N VAL A 37 -6.45 -5.11 -3.08
CA VAL A 37 -6.57 -3.76 -2.53
C VAL A 37 -5.20 -3.11 -2.47
N VAL A 38 -5.06 -1.92 -3.03
CA VAL A 38 -3.86 -1.07 -2.92
C VAL A 38 -4.20 0.14 -2.07
N HIS A 39 -3.33 0.49 -1.14
CA HIS A 39 -3.54 1.67 -0.32
C HIS A 39 -2.28 2.53 -0.18
N GLY A 40 -2.50 3.83 -0.05
CA GLY A 40 -1.51 4.81 0.38
C GLY A 40 -1.67 5.12 1.88
N GLY A 41 -1.43 6.37 2.25
CA GLY A 41 -1.55 6.83 3.63
C GLY A 41 -0.74 8.10 3.90
N GLY A 42 -0.60 8.96 2.88
CA GLY A 42 0.22 10.16 2.97
C GLY A 42 -0.13 11.08 4.14
N ALA A 43 -1.41 11.21 4.48
CA ALA A 43 -1.86 12.03 5.61
C ALA A 43 -1.41 11.44 6.96
N ALA A 44 -1.60 10.14 7.17
CA ALA A 44 -1.14 9.47 8.39
C ALA A 44 0.39 9.52 8.50
N LEU A 45 1.11 9.29 7.40
CA LEU A 45 2.55 9.42 7.35
C LEU A 45 3.01 10.83 7.73
N SER A 46 2.37 11.89 7.20
CA SER A 46 2.68 13.28 7.55
C SER A 46 2.46 13.57 9.04
N ARG A 47 1.36 13.06 9.62
CA ARG A 47 1.09 13.22 11.05
C ARG A 47 2.17 12.55 11.91
N THR A 48 2.55 11.31 11.56
CA THR A 48 3.57 10.58 12.31
C THR A 48 4.94 11.24 12.20
N LEU A 49 5.35 11.66 11.00
CA LEU A 49 6.61 12.40 10.81
C LEU A 49 6.63 13.69 11.65
N LYS A 50 5.53 14.46 11.65
CA LYS A 50 5.40 15.66 12.48
C LYS A 50 5.53 15.35 13.98
N GLN A 51 4.92 14.27 14.46
CA GLN A 51 5.03 13.83 15.86
C GLN A 51 6.46 13.45 16.24
N LEU A 52 7.22 12.91 15.29
CA LEU A 52 8.63 12.54 15.46
C LEU A 52 9.60 13.72 15.24
N GLY A 53 9.09 14.93 14.98
CA GLY A 53 9.90 16.11 14.72
C GLY A 53 10.61 16.09 13.35
N CYS A 54 10.18 15.23 12.43
CA CYS A 54 10.76 15.15 11.09
C CYS A 54 10.12 16.20 10.17
N GLU A 55 10.94 16.96 9.48
CA GLU A 55 10.48 17.87 8.43
C GLU A 55 10.04 17.08 7.20
N THR A 56 9.02 17.58 6.52
CA THR A 56 8.51 16.96 5.30
C THR A 56 8.38 17.98 4.18
N SER A 57 8.83 17.62 2.99
CA SER A 57 8.70 18.43 1.79
C SER A 57 8.11 17.62 0.64
N PHE A 58 7.54 18.33 -0.32
CA PHE A 58 6.92 17.73 -1.51
C PHE A 58 7.39 18.46 -2.76
N ILE A 59 7.64 17.70 -3.82
CA ILE A 59 7.95 18.22 -5.15
C ILE A 59 6.97 17.55 -6.12
N ASN A 60 6.20 18.35 -6.84
CA ASN A 60 5.18 17.88 -7.79
C ASN A 60 4.23 16.82 -7.19
N GLY A 61 3.82 17.02 -5.93
CA GLY A 61 2.91 16.11 -5.22
C GLY A 61 3.55 14.82 -4.70
N LEU A 62 4.83 14.58 -4.96
CA LEU A 62 5.59 13.46 -4.42
C LEU A 62 6.38 13.91 -3.19
N ARG A 63 6.38 13.08 -2.15
CA ARG A 63 7.12 13.34 -0.91
C ARG A 63 8.61 13.12 -1.13
N VAL A 64 9.43 14.12 -0.78
CA VAL A 64 10.86 13.89 -0.62
C VAL A 64 11.04 12.90 0.54
N THR A 65 11.73 11.80 0.30
CA THR A 65 11.78 10.65 1.19
C THR A 65 13.25 10.30 1.47
N ASP A 66 13.81 10.86 2.52
CA ASP A 66 15.11 10.46 3.04
C ASP A 66 15.04 9.11 3.76
N SER A 67 16.14 8.61 4.31
CA SER A 67 16.19 7.32 4.99
C SER A 67 15.27 7.26 6.22
N GLN A 68 15.22 8.32 7.02
CA GLN A 68 14.35 8.40 8.18
C GLN A 68 12.87 8.41 7.78
N THR A 69 12.52 9.21 6.78
CA THR A 69 11.15 9.26 6.22
C THR A 69 10.74 7.91 5.64
N ARG A 70 11.64 7.20 4.94
CA ARG A 70 11.41 5.85 4.43
C ARG A 70 11.09 4.87 5.55
N ASP A 71 11.88 4.87 6.61
CA ASP A 71 11.71 3.95 7.73
C ASP A 71 10.37 4.19 8.45
N VAL A 72 10.00 5.46 8.64
CA VAL A 72 8.67 5.83 9.17
C VAL A 72 7.56 5.43 8.19
N ALA A 73 7.78 5.56 6.87
CA ALA A 73 6.80 5.12 5.87
C ALA A 73 6.55 3.60 5.95
N ILE A 74 7.59 2.78 6.17
CA ILE A 74 7.44 1.34 6.38
C ILE A 74 6.58 1.08 7.62
N MET A 75 6.89 1.71 8.76
CA MET A 75 6.13 1.54 9.99
C MET A 75 4.66 1.93 9.84
N VAL A 76 4.39 3.07 9.21
CA VAL A 76 3.02 3.61 9.07
C VAL A 76 2.24 2.88 7.99
N LEU A 77 2.80 2.74 6.79
CA LEU A 77 2.07 2.20 5.65
C LEU A 77 1.94 0.68 5.73
N ALA A 78 3.07 -0.05 5.84
CA ALA A 78 3.05 -1.51 5.88
C ALA A 78 2.64 -2.07 7.26
N GLY A 79 2.92 -1.34 8.31
CA GLY A 79 2.53 -1.70 9.68
C GLY A 79 1.12 -1.21 10.01
N GLN A 80 0.97 0.02 10.45
CA GLN A 80 -0.23 0.54 11.08
C GLN A 80 -1.45 0.51 10.15
N LEU A 81 -1.40 1.21 9.02
CA LEU A 81 -2.56 1.35 8.13
C LEU A 81 -2.93 0.04 7.44
N ASN A 82 -1.94 -0.70 6.98
CA ASN A 82 -2.15 -2.00 6.36
C ASN A 82 -2.88 -2.95 7.31
N LYS A 83 -2.43 -3.07 8.56
CA LYS A 83 -3.03 -3.97 9.56
C LYS A 83 -4.41 -3.48 10.02
N GLN A 84 -4.67 -2.20 10.02
CA GLN A 84 -6.02 -1.66 10.28
C GLN A 84 -7.01 -2.06 9.17
N LEU A 85 -6.60 -1.99 7.90
CA LEU A 85 -7.42 -2.45 6.77
C LEU A 85 -7.67 -3.97 6.84
N VAL A 86 -6.63 -4.75 7.07
CA VAL A 86 -6.73 -6.21 7.23
C VAL A 86 -7.70 -6.57 8.34
N ALA A 87 -7.60 -5.91 9.50
CA ALA A 87 -8.52 -6.14 10.62
C ALA A 87 -9.97 -5.80 10.25
N SER A 88 -10.18 -4.68 9.54
CA SER A 88 -11.53 -4.27 9.11
C SER A 88 -12.13 -5.25 8.10
N MET A 89 -11.35 -5.76 7.16
CA MET A 89 -11.81 -6.75 6.17
C MET A 89 -12.01 -8.13 6.80
N GLY A 90 -11.16 -8.52 7.75
CA GLY A 90 -11.35 -9.74 8.55
C GLY A 90 -12.63 -9.69 9.37
N ALA A 91 -12.94 -8.55 10.00
CA ALA A 91 -14.20 -8.34 10.72
C ALA A 91 -15.43 -8.40 9.79
N ALA A 92 -15.26 -8.10 8.49
CA ALA A 92 -16.30 -8.27 7.48
C ALA A 92 -16.39 -9.72 6.94
N GLY A 93 -15.59 -10.65 7.45
CA GLY A 93 -15.60 -12.07 7.07
C GLY A 93 -14.79 -12.41 5.81
N GLN A 94 -13.91 -11.50 5.34
CA GLN A 94 -13.07 -11.76 4.17
C GLN A 94 -11.68 -12.25 4.59
N PRO A 95 -11.25 -13.46 4.17
CA PRO A 95 -9.85 -13.88 4.30
C PRO A 95 -8.92 -12.91 3.59
N THR A 96 -8.00 -12.32 4.33
CA THR A 96 -7.19 -11.20 3.85
C THR A 96 -5.76 -11.31 4.36
N ILE A 97 -4.80 -10.91 3.53
CA ILE A 97 -3.40 -10.79 3.93
C ILE A 97 -2.90 -9.38 3.66
N GLY A 98 -2.21 -8.80 4.62
CA GLY A 98 -1.57 -7.49 4.47
C GLY A 98 -0.11 -7.63 4.08
N LEU A 99 0.27 -6.99 2.98
CA LEU A 99 1.58 -7.07 2.35
C LEU A 99 2.09 -5.69 1.98
N CYS A 100 3.39 -5.60 1.72
CA CYS A 100 4.00 -4.52 0.96
C CYS A 100 4.67 -5.08 -0.30
N GLY A 101 5.16 -4.23 -1.17
CA GLY A 101 5.73 -4.70 -2.44
C GLY A 101 6.95 -5.61 -2.32
N GLY A 102 7.64 -5.59 -1.17
CA GLY A 102 8.77 -6.50 -0.89
C GLY A 102 8.35 -7.93 -0.60
N ASP A 103 7.15 -8.12 -0.05
CA ASP A 103 6.64 -9.44 0.28
C ASP A 103 6.41 -10.26 -1.01
N LEU A 104 6.92 -11.48 -1.05
CA LEU A 104 6.89 -12.36 -2.22
C LEU A 104 7.52 -11.75 -3.49
N GLY A 105 8.32 -10.67 -3.35
CA GLY A 105 8.82 -9.91 -4.49
C GLY A 105 7.70 -9.34 -5.37
N MET A 106 6.56 -9.00 -4.76
CA MET A 106 5.33 -8.68 -5.47
C MET A 106 5.47 -7.44 -6.35
N PHE A 107 6.12 -6.39 -5.84
CA PHE A 107 6.39 -5.16 -6.61
C PHE A 107 7.86 -4.78 -6.52
N ARG A 108 8.53 -4.72 -7.65
CA ARG A 108 9.92 -4.26 -7.73
C ARG A 108 9.96 -2.85 -8.32
N ALA A 109 10.81 -2.02 -7.76
CA ALA A 109 10.97 -0.63 -8.17
C ALA A 109 12.42 -0.29 -8.51
N SER A 110 12.63 0.76 -9.28
CA SER A 110 13.88 1.48 -9.33
C SER A 110 13.73 2.85 -8.69
N LYS A 111 14.83 3.41 -8.18
CA LYS A 111 14.86 4.78 -7.68
C LYS A 111 14.40 5.75 -8.78
N LYS A 112 13.51 6.68 -8.41
CA LYS A 112 13.15 7.81 -9.28
C LYS A 112 14.32 8.79 -9.32
N LEU A 113 14.86 9.06 -10.50
CA LEU A 113 16.06 9.88 -10.67
C LEU A 113 15.76 11.36 -10.99
N SER A 114 14.60 11.65 -11.56
CA SER A 114 14.26 13.01 -11.97
C SER A 114 12.83 13.38 -11.58
N PRO A 115 12.66 14.31 -10.65
CA PRO A 115 13.69 14.82 -9.73
C PRO A 115 14.16 13.75 -8.75
N ASP A 116 15.38 13.87 -8.21
CA ASP A 116 15.82 12.99 -7.12
C ASP A 116 15.08 13.38 -5.84
N LEU A 117 14.26 12.46 -5.37
CA LEU A 117 13.42 12.60 -4.17
C LEU A 117 13.86 11.66 -3.04
N GLY A 118 15.09 11.13 -3.12
CA GLY A 118 15.59 10.13 -2.18
C GLY A 118 15.01 8.74 -2.44
N PHE A 119 14.39 8.12 -1.44
CA PHE A 119 13.79 6.78 -1.53
C PHE A 119 12.37 6.82 -2.12
N VAL A 120 12.21 7.46 -3.25
CA VAL A 120 11.00 7.42 -4.07
C VAL A 120 11.25 6.52 -5.27
N GLY A 121 10.33 5.58 -5.52
CA GLY A 121 10.47 4.56 -6.55
C GLY A 121 9.45 4.66 -7.67
N GLU A 122 9.82 4.06 -8.79
CA GLU A 122 8.96 3.78 -9.93
C GLU A 122 8.86 2.26 -10.11
N ILE A 123 7.65 1.73 -10.19
CA ILE A 123 7.42 0.28 -10.38
C ILE A 123 8.01 -0.16 -11.71
N ARG A 124 8.77 -1.25 -11.70
CA ARG A 124 9.41 -1.87 -12.87
C ARG A 124 8.84 -3.24 -13.20
N SER A 125 8.45 -3.99 -12.18
CA SER A 125 7.82 -5.29 -12.42
C SER A 125 6.86 -5.66 -11.29
N VAL A 126 5.88 -6.48 -11.64
CA VAL A 126 4.88 -7.03 -10.74
C VAL A 126 4.90 -8.55 -10.85
N ASN A 127 5.00 -9.24 -9.72
CA ASN A 127 4.89 -10.69 -9.65
C ASN A 127 3.41 -11.11 -9.60
N THR A 128 2.81 -11.23 -10.77
CA THR A 128 1.40 -11.61 -10.91
C THR A 128 1.11 -13.02 -10.45
N ASP A 129 2.10 -13.94 -10.49
CA ASP A 129 1.92 -15.32 -10.03
C ASP A 129 1.70 -15.38 -8.52
N ALA A 130 2.41 -14.53 -7.74
CA ALA A 130 2.18 -14.42 -6.31
C ALA A 130 0.74 -13.97 -6.01
N ILE A 131 0.23 -12.99 -6.75
CA ILE A 131 -1.15 -12.50 -6.62
C ILE A 131 -2.16 -13.61 -6.96
N GLN A 132 -1.94 -14.33 -8.07
CA GLN A 132 -2.82 -15.41 -8.50
C GLN A 132 -2.89 -16.55 -7.48
N ARG A 133 -1.76 -16.92 -6.85
CA ARG A 133 -1.73 -17.93 -5.79
C ARG A 133 -2.58 -17.53 -4.59
N LEU A 134 -2.54 -16.25 -4.18
CA LEU A 134 -3.37 -15.74 -3.10
C LEU A 134 -4.86 -15.81 -3.47
N TRP A 135 -5.23 -15.38 -4.66
CA TRP A 135 -6.60 -15.49 -5.15
C TRP A 135 -7.09 -16.94 -5.23
N SER A 136 -6.24 -17.88 -5.68
CA SER A 136 -6.57 -19.31 -5.72
C SER A 136 -6.82 -19.90 -4.33
N ALA A 137 -6.23 -19.33 -3.29
CA ALA A 137 -6.47 -19.68 -1.90
C ALA A 137 -7.68 -18.93 -1.28
N GLY A 138 -8.43 -18.13 -2.06
CA GLY A 138 -9.54 -17.33 -1.56
C GLY A 138 -9.13 -16.14 -0.72
N ILE A 139 -7.86 -15.71 -0.79
CA ILE A 139 -7.29 -14.64 0.01
C ILE A 139 -7.24 -13.35 -0.79
N VAL A 140 -7.71 -12.25 -0.21
CA VAL A 140 -7.58 -10.91 -0.79
C VAL A 140 -6.28 -10.26 -0.30
N PRO A 141 -5.31 -9.95 -1.20
CA PRO A 141 -4.13 -9.18 -0.82
C PRO A 141 -4.48 -7.72 -0.60
N VAL A 142 -3.95 -7.14 0.47
CA VAL A 142 -3.99 -5.70 0.79
C VAL A 142 -2.56 -5.18 0.78
N VAL A 143 -2.21 -4.37 -0.21
CA VAL A 143 -0.84 -3.96 -0.47
C VAL A 143 -0.64 -2.49 -0.16
N SER A 144 0.31 -2.19 0.71
CA SER A 144 0.76 -0.82 0.97
C SER A 144 1.68 -0.32 -0.15
N SER A 145 1.66 0.99 -0.41
CA SER A 145 2.41 1.63 -1.50
C SER A 145 3.92 1.76 -1.23
N LEU A 146 4.53 0.62 -0.92
CA LEU A 146 5.97 0.44 -0.76
C LEU A 146 6.45 -0.68 -1.69
N ALA A 147 7.54 -0.47 -2.39
CA ALA A 147 8.13 -1.47 -3.27
C ALA A 147 9.59 -1.75 -2.91
N LEU A 148 10.08 -2.93 -3.24
CA LEU A 148 11.46 -3.31 -3.00
C LEU A 148 12.32 -3.01 -4.24
N GLY A 149 13.41 -2.28 -4.06
CA GLY A 149 14.40 -2.02 -5.10
C GLY A 149 15.21 -3.26 -5.48
N PHE A 150 15.87 -3.19 -6.63
CA PHE A 150 16.84 -4.22 -7.04
C PHE A 150 18.14 -4.14 -6.23
N ASP A 151 18.35 -3.03 -5.54
CA ASP A 151 19.44 -2.76 -4.60
C ASP A 151 19.16 -3.24 -3.17
N GLY A 152 17.96 -3.77 -2.92
CA GLY A 152 17.54 -4.25 -1.60
C GLY A 152 16.90 -3.18 -0.72
N GLU A 153 16.79 -1.94 -1.18
CA GLU A 153 16.18 -0.83 -0.45
C GLU A 153 14.68 -0.74 -0.69
N TYR A 154 13.92 -0.28 0.31
CA TYR A 154 12.50 0.03 0.13
C TYR A 154 12.30 1.43 -0.42
N TYR A 155 11.37 1.55 -1.34
CA TYR A 155 10.99 2.80 -1.98
C TYR A 155 9.52 3.13 -1.72
N ASN A 156 9.27 4.38 -1.35
CA ASN A 156 7.92 4.94 -1.31
C ASN A 156 7.43 5.14 -2.76
N VAL A 157 6.28 4.60 -3.06
CA VAL A 157 5.67 4.66 -4.40
C VAL A 157 4.32 5.34 -4.31
N ASN A 158 3.94 6.07 -5.34
CA ASN A 158 2.58 6.61 -5.43
C ASN A 158 1.58 5.45 -5.55
N ALA A 159 0.55 5.44 -4.68
CA ALA A 159 -0.43 4.36 -4.65
C ALA A 159 -1.27 4.25 -5.93
N ASP A 160 -1.48 5.37 -6.65
CA ASP A 160 -2.17 5.35 -7.94
C ASP A 160 -1.32 4.74 -9.05
N GLN A 161 0.01 4.86 -8.95
CA GLN A 161 0.94 4.19 -9.86
C GLN A 161 1.10 2.70 -9.57
N MET A 162 0.92 2.30 -8.31
CA MET A 162 1.00 0.90 -7.90
C MET A 162 -0.26 0.14 -8.30
N ALA A 163 -1.42 0.79 -8.30
CA ALA A 163 -2.72 0.22 -8.69
C ALA A 163 -2.86 0.10 -10.22
#